data_199a67ba490609898183e1cd737aa8e7
#
_entry.id   199a67ba490609898183e1cd737aa8e7
#
_cell.length_a   1.000
_cell.length_b   1.000
_cell.length_c   1.000
_cell.angle_alpha   90.00
_cell.angle_beta   90.00
_cell.angle_gamma   90.00
#
_symmetry.space_group_name_H-M   'P 1'
#
loop_
_entity.id
_entity.type
_entity.pdbx_description
1 polymer ?
#
loop_
_entity_poly.entity_id
_entity_poly.type
_entity_poly.pdbx_seq_one_letter_code
_entity_poly.pdbx_strand_id
1 'polypeptide(L)'
;MRRPENHLRQPDSIQTSVYWYWISNHISADGVRRDLESMKRIGIDRAFIGNIGLEDSESGEGPVKFYSEAWWEVMHTALKTATELGIDIGIFNCPGWSQSGGPWVEPQQSMRYLANTSTRITGGQLVETDLPRPAGER
;
A
#
# COMPACT_ATOMS: atom_id res chain seq x y z
N MET A 1 21.83 44.25 9.50
CA MET A 1 22.36 42.90 9.32
C MET A 1 21.25 42.07 8.64
N ARG A 2 21.36 41.84 7.32
CA ARG A 2 20.37 41.04 6.57
C ARG A 2 20.69 39.57 6.82
N ARG A 3 19.71 38.81 7.29
CA ARG A 3 19.81 37.35 7.38
C ARG A 3 20.02 36.76 5.98
N PRO A 4 20.90 35.80 5.80
CA PRO A 4 21.06 35.11 4.52
C PRO A 4 19.88 34.12 4.34
N GLU A 5 18.79 34.59 3.78
CA GLU A 5 17.56 33.80 3.59
C GLU A 5 17.59 32.88 2.35
N ASN A 6 18.71 32.82 1.62
CA ASN A 6 18.69 32.19 0.28
C ASN A 6 19.54 30.93 0.11
N HIS A 7 20.15 30.36 1.15
CA HIS A 7 21.07 29.21 0.98
C HIS A 7 20.49 27.85 1.35
N LEU A 8 19.24 27.75 1.81
CA LEU A 8 18.61 26.48 2.20
C LEU A 8 17.27 26.23 1.49
N ARG A 9 16.94 26.97 0.42
CA ARG A 9 15.75 26.64 -0.36
C ARG A 9 16.04 25.39 -1.16
N GLN A 10 15.28 24.33 -0.89
CA GLN A 10 15.29 23.10 -1.68
C GLN A 10 15.00 23.44 -3.15
N PRO A 11 15.75 22.91 -4.11
CA PRO A 11 15.44 23.08 -5.53
C PRO A 11 14.04 22.57 -5.84
N ASP A 12 13.30 23.28 -6.72
CA ASP A 12 11.93 22.90 -7.09
C ASP A 12 11.83 21.49 -7.73
N SER A 13 12.96 20.94 -8.17
CA SER A 13 13.08 19.57 -8.71
C SER A 13 13.15 18.48 -7.63
N ILE A 14 13.34 18.85 -6.36
CA ILE A 14 13.45 17.91 -5.24
C ILE A 14 12.21 18.04 -4.39
N GLN A 15 11.42 16.95 -4.32
CA GLN A 15 10.21 16.88 -3.52
C GLN A 15 10.48 16.14 -2.21
N THR A 16 10.06 16.74 -1.10
CA THR A 16 10.04 16.05 0.19
C THR A 16 8.85 15.09 0.22
N SER A 17 9.12 13.81 0.44
CA SER A 17 8.12 12.75 0.45
C SER A 17 8.02 12.12 1.83
N VAL A 18 6.80 11.76 2.24
CA VAL A 18 6.54 11.08 3.51
C VAL A 18 5.64 9.89 3.34
N TYR A 19 5.79 8.89 4.22
CA TYR A 19 4.77 7.88 4.41
C TYR A 19 3.64 8.46 5.27
N TRP A 20 2.41 8.27 4.82
CA TRP A 20 1.22 8.74 5.50
C TRP A 20 0.35 7.55 5.87
N TYR A 21 0.51 7.07 7.08
CA TYR A 21 -0.15 5.87 7.54
C TYR A 21 -1.57 6.15 8.03
N TRP A 22 -2.52 5.45 7.45
CA TRP A 22 -3.90 5.36 7.88
C TRP A 22 -4.05 4.12 8.74
N ILE A 23 -4.02 4.32 10.05
CA ILE A 23 -3.82 3.25 11.03
C ILE A 23 -5.16 2.70 11.49
N SER A 24 -5.35 1.38 11.40
CA SER A 24 -6.45 0.63 12.00
C SER A 24 -7.84 1.23 11.70
N ASN A 25 -8.03 1.78 10.51
CA ASN A 25 -9.31 2.40 10.11
C ASN A 25 -9.73 3.64 10.92
N HIS A 26 -8.84 4.22 11.73
CA HIS A 26 -9.06 5.47 12.46
C HIS A 26 -8.75 6.68 11.58
N ILE A 27 -9.56 6.90 10.57
CA ILE A 27 -9.43 8.00 9.62
C ILE A 27 -10.73 8.81 9.54
N SER A 28 -10.64 10.05 9.08
CA SER A 28 -11.79 10.90 8.84
C SER A 28 -11.51 11.95 7.76
N ALA A 29 -12.53 12.46 7.09
CA ALA A 29 -12.41 13.52 6.10
C ALA A 29 -11.75 14.79 6.68
N ASP A 30 -12.10 15.16 7.90
CA ASP A 30 -11.49 16.31 8.57
C ASP A 30 -10.04 16.06 8.99
N GLY A 31 -9.72 14.82 9.40
CA GLY A 31 -8.37 14.41 9.73
C GLY A 31 -7.44 14.53 8.53
N VAL A 32 -7.81 13.90 7.41
CA VAL A 32 -6.97 13.92 6.18
C VAL A 32 -6.78 15.33 5.64
N ARG A 33 -7.78 16.21 5.76
CA ARG A 33 -7.67 17.61 5.35
C ARG A 33 -6.64 18.34 6.19
N ARG A 34 -6.74 18.24 7.52
CA ARG A 34 -5.78 18.87 8.46
C ARG A 34 -4.35 18.34 8.31
N ASP A 35 -4.20 17.06 8.05
CA ASP A 35 -2.89 16.45 7.81
C ASP A 35 -2.25 17.04 6.55
N LEU A 36 -2.96 17.09 5.43
CA LEU A 36 -2.46 17.64 4.18
C LEU A 36 -2.13 19.14 4.28
N GLU A 37 -2.98 19.92 4.94
CA GLU A 37 -2.71 21.34 5.23
C GLU A 37 -1.44 21.52 6.08
N SER A 38 -1.23 20.62 7.04
CA SER A 38 -0.02 20.62 7.88
C SER A 38 1.21 20.21 7.08
N MET A 39 1.11 19.18 6.24
CA MET A 39 2.17 18.77 5.32
C MET A 39 2.58 19.91 4.40
N LYS A 40 1.61 20.60 3.79
CA LYS A 40 1.91 21.74 2.91
C LYS A 40 2.62 22.88 3.63
N ARG A 41 2.17 23.18 4.86
CA ARG A 41 2.76 24.26 5.67
C ARG A 41 4.24 24.01 6.01
N ILE A 42 4.66 22.77 6.14
CA ILE A 42 6.03 22.40 6.47
C ILE A 42 6.87 22.00 5.25
N GLY A 43 6.32 22.12 4.02
CA GLY A 43 7.06 21.90 2.79
C GLY A 43 7.13 20.44 2.34
N ILE A 44 6.14 19.63 2.69
CA ILE A 44 5.98 18.28 2.13
C ILE A 44 5.18 18.39 0.84
N ASP A 45 5.71 17.84 -0.24
CA ASP A 45 5.15 17.90 -1.58
C ASP A 45 4.58 16.55 -2.06
N ARG A 46 4.86 15.47 -1.34
CA ARG A 46 4.34 14.14 -1.67
C ARG A 46 4.05 13.31 -0.43
N ALA A 47 2.91 12.64 -0.41
CA ALA A 47 2.52 11.71 0.66
C ALA A 47 2.13 10.35 0.10
N PHE A 48 2.60 9.26 0.72
CA PHE A 48 2.25 7.89 0.36
C PHE A 48 1.30 7.29 1.39
N ILE A 49 0.04 7.12 1.00
CA ILE A 49 -0.98 6.52 1.86
C ILE A 49 -0.70 5.02 2.01
N GLY A 50 -0.56 4.58 3.25
CA GLY A 50 -0.50 3.19 3.63
C GLY A 50 -1.59 2.84 4.63
N ASN A 51 -2.53 1.96 4.26
CA ASN A 51 -3.52 1.45 5.20
C ASN A 51 -2.89 0.30 5.99
N ILE A 52 -2.67 0.49 7.28
CA ILE A 52 -1.94 -0.45 8.14
C ILE A 52 -2.73 -0.78 9.41
N GLY A 53 -2.38 -1.88 10.07
CA GLY A 53 -2.98 -2.28 11.34
C GLY A 53 -4.43 -2.73 11.20
N LEU A 54 -4.78 -3.43 10.11
CA LEU A 54 -6.15 -3.83 9.82
C LEU A 54 -6.60 -5.08 10.60
N GLU A 55 -5.68 -5.86 11.16
CA GLU A 55 -6.00 -7.18 11.71
C GLU A 55 -5.95 -7.28 13.22
N ASP A 56 -5.16 -6.50 13.94
CA ASP A 56 -5.03 -6.64 15.40
C ASP A 56 -4.46 -5.36 16.03
N SER A 57 -5.23 -4.30 16.13
CA SER A 57 -4.76 -3.18 16.93
C SER A 57 -5.24 -3.30 18.37
N GLU A 58 -4.36 -3.14 19.34
CA GLU A 58 -4.71 -2.99 20.77
C GLU A 58 -5.70 -1.85 21.00
N SER A 59 -5.77 -0.89 20.09
CA SER A 59 -6.70 0.24 20.08
C SER A 59 -8.07 -0.08 19.46
N GLY A 60 -8.27 -1.31 18.97
CA GLY A 60 -9.49 -1.69 18.26
C GLY A 60 -9.53 -1.17 16.82
N GLU A 61 -10.51 -1.64 16.05
CA GLU A 61 -10.74 -1.23 14.67
C GLU A 61 -11.54 0.09 14.65
N GLY A 62 -11.08 1.06 13.87
CA GLY A 62 -11.78 2.33 13.66
C GLY A 62 -13.07 2.18 12.85
N PRO A 63 -13.91 3.24 12.82
CA PRO A 63 -15.23 3.20 12.21
C PRO A 63 -15.22 3.16 10.68
N VAL A 64 -14.12 3.56 10.03
CA VAL A 64 -14.02 3.70 8.57
C VAL A 64 -13.33 2.49 7.99
N LYS A 65 -14.08 1.40 7.81
CA LYS A 65 -13.55 0.13 7.29
C LYS A 65 -12.98 0.28 5.89
N PHE A 66 -11.83 -0.35 5.68
CA PHE A 66 -11.16 -0.37 4.39
C PHE A 66 -12.11 -0.85 3.27
N TYR A 67 -12.08 -0.16 2.13
CA TYR A 67 -12.98 -0.37 0.97
C TYR A 67 -14.47 -0.13 1.20
N SER A 68 -14.90 0.36 2.37
CA SER A 68 -16.28 0.82 2.56
C SER A 68 -16.55 2.13 1.82
N GLU A 69 -17.82 2.49 1.62
CA GLU A 69 -18.21 3.79 1.07
C GLU A 69 -17.59 4.95 1.88
N ALA A 70 -17.61 4.86 3.21
CA ALA A 70 -17.01 5.85 4.09
C ALA A 70 -15.48 5.99 3.85
N TRP A 71 -14.80 4.88 3.58
CA TRP A 71 -13.38 4.91 3.22
C TRP A 71 -13.16 5.62 1.88
N TRP A 72 -13.99 5.35 0.89
CA TRP A 72 -13.92 6.03 -0.40
C TRP A 72 -14.21 7.53 -0.29
N GLU A 73 -15.14 7.95 0.57
CA GLU A 73 -15.40 9.37 0.85
C GLU A 73 -14.16 10.06 1.46
N VAL A 74 -13.47 9.41 2.41
CA VAL A 74 -12.22 9.93 2.97
C VAL A 74 -11.13 9.98 1.90
N MET A 75 -10.99 8.94 1.06
CA MET A 75 -10.03 8.93 -0.05
C MET A 75 -10.30 10.06 -1.04
N HIS A 76 -11.55 10.25 -1.47
CA HIS A 76 -11.94 11.37 -2.35
C HIS A 76 -11.58 12.73 -1.73
N THR A 77 -11.83 12.89 -0.42
CA THR A 77 -11.46 14.12 0.30
C THR A 77 -9.95 14.32 0.29
N ALA A 78 -9.17 13.26 0.54
CA ALA A 78 -7.71 13.34 0.51
C ALA A 78 -7.18 13.75 -0.86
N LEU A 79 -7.64 13.09 -1.93
CA LEU A 79 -7.21 13.38 -3.30
C LEU A 79 -7.58 14.80 -3.75
N LYS A 80 -8.81 15.24 -3.44
CA LYS A 80 -9.27 16.59 -3.74
C LYS A 80 -8.42 17.63 -3.01
N THR A 81 -8.25 17.49 -1.70
CA THR A 81 -7.46 18.42 -0.89
C THR A 81 -6.00 18.44 -1.33
N ALA A 82 -5.41 17.29 -1.63
CA ALA A 82 -4.05 17.22 -2.13
C ALA A 82 -3.89 17.95 -3.46
N THR A 83 -4.86 17.81 -4.39
CA THR A 83 -4.88 18.55 -5.65
C THR A 83 -4.94 20.06 -5.42
N GLU A 84 -5.80 20.52 -4.52
CA GLU A 84 -5.96 21.95 -4.18
C GLU A 84 -4.67 22.54 -3.56
N LEU A 85 -3.93 21.74 -2.79
CA LEU A 85 -2.69 22.11 -2.13
C LEU A 85 -1.44 21.90 -2.99
N GLY A 86 -1.55 21.20 -4.12
CA GLY A 86 -0.41 20.82 -4.95
C GLY A 86 0.52 19.82 -4.24
N ILE A 87 -0.06 18.79 -3.62
CA ILE A 87 0.64 17.67 -3.01
C ILE A 87 0.39 16.42 -3.85
N ASP A 88 1.43 15.73 -4.25
CA ASP A 88 1.33 14.44 -4.94
C ASP A 88 0.92 13.33 -3.96
N ILE A 89 -0.03 12.49 -4.36
CA ILE A 89 -0.44 11.32 -3.58
C ILE A 89 0.01 10.04 -4.26
N GLY A 90 0.75 9.22 -3.52
CA GLY A 90 0.97 7.81 -3.81
C GLY A 90 0.13 6.94 -2.90
N ILE A 91 -0.16 5.72 -3.32
CA ILE A 91 -0.91 4.74 -2.53
C ILE A 91 -0.16 3.41 -2.60
N PHE A 92 0.04 2.77 -1.46
CA PHE A 92 0.47 1.37 -1.46
C PHE A 92 -0.63 0.50 -2.04
N ASN A 93 -0.26 -0.36 -2.97
CA ASN A 93 -1.21 -1.15 -3.76
C ASN A 93 -1.91 -2.27 -2.97
N CYS A 94 -1.69 -2.36 -1.67
CA CYS A 94 -2.39 -3.29 -0.79
C CYS A 94 -2.48 -2.72 0.63
N PRO A 95 -3.56 -2.99 1.33
CA PRO A 95 -3.68 -2.70 2.75
C PRO A 95 -2.86 -3.70 3.58
N GLY A 96 -2.48 -3.28 4.76
CA GLY A 96 -1.49 -4.01 5.54
C GLY A 96 -0.10 -3.88 4.89
N TRP A 97 0.88 -4.57 5.37
CA TRP A 97 2.25 -4.50 4.86
C TRP A 97 2.52 -5.43 3.67
N SER A 98 1.52 -6.11 3.15
CA SER A 98 1.64 -7.06 2.04
C SER A 98 1.36 -6.39 0.71
N GLN A 99 2.23 -6.52 -0.28
CA GLN A 99 2.02 -5.96 -1.62
C GLN A 99 1.22 -6.87 -2.57
N SER A 100 0.77 -8.02 -2.13
CA SER A 100 0.17 -9.01 -3.03
C SER A 100 -0.90 -9.88 -2.37
N GLY A 101 -1.48 -9.45 -1.26
CA GLY A 101 -2.47 -10.24 -0.54
C GLY A 101 -3.46 -9.43 0.26
N GLY A 102 -4.43 -10.13 0.82
CA GLY A 102 -5.48 -9.59 1.66
C GLY A 102 -6.65 -10.55 1.70
N PRO A 103 -7.58 -10.44 2.67
CA PRO A 103 -8.69 -11.36 2.82
C PRO A 103 -9.70 -11.34 1.64
N TRP A 104 -9.63 -10.34 0.78
CA TRP A 104 -10.43 -10.21 -0.45
C TRP A 104 -9.76 -10.83 -1.68
N VAL A 105 -8.54 -11.36 -1.56
CA VAL A 105 -7.83 -12.01 -2.70
C VAL A 105 -8.22 -13.46 -2.75
N GLU A 106 -8.96 -13.82 -3.80
CA GLU A 106 -9.31 -15.21 -4.06
C GLU A 106 -8.09 -16.01 -4.54
N PRO A 107 -8.05 -17.34 -4.31
CA PRO A 107 -6.91 -18.18 -4.73
C PRO A 107 -6.56 -18.05 -6.22
N GLN A 108 -7.55 -17.83 -7.10
CA GLN A 108 -7.36 -17.64 -8.53
C GLN A 108 -6.69 -16.32 -8.89
N GLN A 109 -6.76 -15.34 -7.99
CA GLN A 109 -6.18 -13.99 -8.14
C GLN A 109 -4.81 -13.89 -7.49
N SER A 110 -4.45 -14.87 -6.67
CA SER A 110 -3.18 -14.87 -5.94
C SER A 110 -1.97 -15.00 -6.87
N MET A 111 -0.82 -14.59 -6.37
CA MET A 111 0.44 -14.70 -7.08
C MET A 111 0.74 -16.18 -7.39
N ARG A 112 1.16 -16.43 -8.62
CA ARG A 112 1.51 -17.76 -9.12
C ARG A 112 3.02 -17.94 -9.13
N TYR A 113 3.47 -19.17 -8.93
CA TYR A 113 4.86 -19.56 -9.07
C TYR A 113 4.99 -20.80 -9.93
N LEU A 114 6.18 -21.01 -10.49
CA LEU A 114 6.48 -22.21 -11.27
C LEU A 114 6.76 -23.36 -10.29
N ALA A 115 5.90 -24.37 -10.29
CA ALA A 115 6.11 -25.58 -9.52
C ALA A 115 6.71 -26.68 -10.42
N ASN A 116 7.54 -27.54 -9.85
CA ASN A 116 8.13 -28.68 -10.56
C ASN A 116 8.10 -29.94 -9.68
N THR A 117 8.21 -31.05 -10.34
CA THR A 117 8.44 -32.35 -9.71
C THR A 117 9.47 -33.12 -10.54
N SER A 118 10.12 -34.08 -9.94
CA SER A 118 11.06 -34.95 -10.62
C SER A 118 10.74 -36.41 -10.41
N THR A 119 10.81 -37.19 -11.47
CA THR A 119 10.64 -38.63 -11.43
C THR A 119 11.95 -39.29 -11.87
N ARG A 120 12.52 -40.12 -11.02
CA ARG A 120 13.74 -40.84 -11.35
C ARG A 120 13.35 -42.16 -12.04
N ILE A 121 13.88 -42.38 -13.22
CA ILE A 121 13.66 -43.61 -14.00
C ILE A 121 15.02 -44.32 -14.14
N THR A 122 15.04 -45.64 -13.87
CA THR A 122 16.19 -46.49 -14.11
C THR A 122 16.17 -46.99 -15.54
N GLY A 123 17.24 -46.80 -16.29
CA GLY A 123 17.33 -47.18 -17.69
C GLY A 123 17.35 -48.69 -17.93
N GLY A 124 17.14 -49.07 -19.19
CA GLY A 124 17.25 -50.46 -19.65
C GLY A 124 15.90 -51.14 -19.91
N GLN A 125 14.79 -50.50 -19.68
CA GLN A 125 13.46 -51.03 -20.01
C GLN A 125 12.50 -49.89 -20.43
N LEU A 126 11.42 -50.27 -21.15
CA LEU A 126 10.35 -49.34 -21.43
C LEU A 126 9.60 -49.05 -20.13
N VAL A 127 9.43 -47.77 -19.83
CA VAL A 127 8.67 -47.29 -18.66
C VAL A 127 7.50 -46.48 -19.12
N GLU A 128 6.32 -46.92 -18.75
CA GLU A 128 5.06 -46.17 -18.95
C GLU A 128 4.51 -45.84 -17.55
N THR A 129 4.44 -44.56 -17.23
CA THR A 129 3.97 -44.06 -15.91
C THR A 129 3.40 -42.68 -15.99
N ASP A 130 2.42 -42.40 -15.18
CA ASP A 130 1.92 -41.03 -14.99
C ASP A 130 2.93 -40.23 -14.18
N LEU A 131 3.23 -39.01 -14.67
CA LEU A 131 4.09 -38.10 -13.92
C LEU A 131 3.31 -37.49 -12.76
N PRO A 132 3.88 -37.48 -11.53
CA PRO A 132 3.20 -36.87 -10.40
C PRO A 132 3.04 -35.36 -10.61
N ARG A 133 1.90 -34.83 -10.22
CA ARG A 133 1.71 -33.39 -10.17
C ARG A 133 2.56 -32.76 -9.09
N PRO A 134 3.09 -31.54 -9.28
CA PRO A 134 3.77 -30.81 -8.22
C PRO A 134 2.87 -30.66 -6.99
N ALA A 135 3.44 -30.85 -5.80
CA ALA A 135 2.76 -30.54 -4.55
C ALA A 135 2.60 -29.01 -4.43
N GLY A 136 1.39 -28.53 -4.14
CA GLY A 136 1.14 -27.08 -3.95
C GLY A 136 -0.04 -26.50 -4.72
N GLU A 137 -0.82 -27.30 -5.44
CA GLU A 137 -2.15 -26.85 -5.86
C GLU A 137 -3.05 -26.70 -4.61
N ARG A 138 -3.31 -25.43 -4.23
CA ARG A 138 -4.42 -25.08 -3.36
C ARG A 138 -5.57 -24.55 -4.21
#